data_c1924ed76c4b3293551fb28df33eebc2
#
_entry.id   c1924ed76c4b3293551fb28df33eebc2
#
_cell.length_a   1.000
_cell.length_b   1.000
_cell.length_c   1.000
_cell.angle_alpha   90.00
_cell.angle_beta   90.00
_cell.angle_gamma   90.00
#
_symmetry.space_group_name_H-M   'P 1'
#
loop_
_entity.id
_entity.type
_entity.pdbx_description
1 polymer ?
#
loop_
_entity_poly.entity_id
_entity_poly.type
_entity_poly.pdbx_seq_one_letter_code
_entity_poly.pdbx_strand_id
1 'polypeptide(L)'
;MAFDLEMELLPASKKMTEQVALVCLTNAKLLDQLITIALSDEKVLSWHACWVIERIARMEKNKLTPYVDLLIQTLPKLKHPSQIRPILFTLTVVEIDCENNLDLLDYCIERLKNERYPY
;
A
#
# COMPACT_ATOMS: atom_id res chain seq x y z
N MET A 1 -10.00 24.97 -1.50
CA MET A 1 -8.58 24.65 -1.37
C MET A 1 -8.29 23.25 -1.86
N ALA A 2 -7.29 23.11 -2.70
CA ALA A 2 -6.90 21.81 -3.19
C ALA A 2 -6.17 21.04 -2.09
N PHE A 3 -6.54 19.77 -1.89
CA PHE A 3 -5.84 18.89 -0.98
C PHE A 3 -4.51 18.50 -1.61
N ASP A 4 -3.41 18.81 -0.96
CA ASP A 4 -2.08 18.48 -1.46
C ASP A 4 -1.60 17.20 -0.78
N LEU A 5 -1.73 16.08 -1.50
CA LEU A 5 -1.42 14.77 -0.97
C LEU A 5 0.04 14.64 -0.52
N GLU A 6 0.97 15.19 -1.30
CA GLU A 6 2.39 15.12 -0.94
C GLU A 6 2.68 15.87 0.37
N MET A 7 2.07 17.04 0.53
CA MET A 7 2.23 17.82 1.77
C MET A 7 1.62 17.09 2.98
N GLU A 8 0.45 16.49 2.78
CA GLU A 8 -0.23 15.77 3.85
C GLU A 8 0.50 14.49 4.26
N LEU A 9 1.27 13.90 3.35
CA LEU A 9 2.03 12.69 3.65
C LEU A 9 3.35 12.96 4.36
N LEU A 10 3.82 14.21 4.43
CA LEU A 10 5.10 14.52 5.06
C LEU A 10 5.18 14.19 6.55
N PRO A 11 4.16 14.50 7.38
CA PRO A 11 4.22 14.13 8.79
C PRO A 11 4.08 12.62 8.99
N ALA A 12 5.04 12.02 9.67
CA ALA A 12 5.02 10.58 9.95
C ALA A 12 4.25 10.32 11.25
N SER A 13 2.93 10.31 11.17
CA SER A 13 2.11 10.10 12.36
C SER A 13 0.88 9.24 12.07
N LYS A 14 0.36 8.61 13.12
CA LYS A 14 -0.86 7.83 13.03
C LYS A 14 -2.03 8.71 12.60
N LYS A 15 -2.07 9.93 13.12
CA LYS A 15 -3.13 10.88 12.79
C LYS A 15 -3.12 11.22 11.31
N MET A 16 -1.94 11.49 10.74
CA MET A 16 -1.80 11.72 9.30
C MET A 16 -2.31 10.53 8.51
N THR A 17 -1.87 9.33 8.89
CA THR A 17 -2.23 8.11 8.18
C THR A 17 -3.74 7.93 8.13
N GLU A 18 -4.42 8.15 9.26
CA GLU A 18 -5.89 8.04 9.32
C GLU A 18 -6.59 9.11 8.50
N GLN A 19 -6.13 10.36 8.59
CA GLN A 19 -6.76 11.46 7.86
C GLN A 19 -6.64 11.28 6.35
N VAL A 20 -5.45 10.94 5.87
CA VAL A 20 -5.22 10.75 4.43
C VAL A 20 -6.01 9.54 3.94
N ALA A 21 -6.06 8.46 4.72
CA ALA A 21 -6.85 7.28 4.37
C ALA A 21 -8.32 7.64 4.18
N LEU A 22 -8.90 8.41 5.12
CA LEU A 22 -10.30 8.80 5.03
C LEU A 22 -10.59 9.64 3.79
N VAL A 23 -9.70 10.58 3.46
CA VAL A 23 -9.87 11.42 2.27
C VAL A 23 -9.77 10.58 0.99
N CYS A 24 -8.81 9.67 0.93
CA CYS A 24 -8.64 8.82 -0.25
C CYS A 24 -9.81 7.85 -0.45
N LEU A 25 -10.45 7.42 0.62
CA LEU A 25 -11.63 6.55 0.53
C LEU A 25 -12.81 7.23 -0.15
N THR A 26 -12.88 8.54 -0.10
CA THR A 26 -13.97 9.31 -0.69
C THR A 26 -13.59 9.98 -2.01
N ASN A 27 -12.34 9.84 -2.46
CA ASN A 27 -11.87 10.51 -3.67
C ASN A 27 -10.96 9.57 -4.48
N ALA A 28 -11.50 9.02 -5.56
CA ALA A 28 -10.80 8.05 -6.40
C ALA A 28 -9.53 8.63 -7.03
N LYS A 29 -9.54 9.92 -7.38
CA LYS A 29 -8.34 10.55 -7.97
C LYS A 29 -7.20 10.62 -6.95
N LEU A 30 -7.51 10.93 -5.71
CA LEU A 30 -6.51 10.96 -4.66
C LEU A 30 -6.00 9.55 -4.35
N LEU A 31 -6.87 8.56 -4.41
CA LEU A 31 -6.45 7.17 -4.22
C LEU A 31 -5.48 6.75 -5.33
N ASP A 32 -5.76 7.10 -6.59
CA ASP A 32 -4.84 6.85 -7.70
C ASP A 32 -3.48 7.50 -7.46
N GLN A 33 -3.48 8.76 -7.04
CA GLN A 33 -2.25 9.48 -6.73
C GLN A 33 -1.49 8.81 -5.58
N LEU A 34 -2.21 8.38 -4.55
CA LEU A 34 -1.60 7.69 -3.42
C LEU A 34 -0.89 6.42 -3.87
N ILE A 35 -1.53 5.61 -4.70
CA ILE A 35 -0.93 4.39 -5.23
C ILE A 35 0.32 4.72 -6.03
N THR A 36 0.25 5.73 -6.89
CA THR A 36 1.40 6.15 -7.70
C THR A 36 2.59 6.55 -6.82
N ILE A 37 2.34 7.35 -5.79
CA ILE A 37 3.39 7.79 -4.86
C ILE A 37 3.96 6.58 -4.10
N ALA A 38 3.10 5.69 -3.65
CA ALA A 38 3.52 4.52 -2.88
C ALA A 38 4.46 3.61 -3.65
N LEU A 39 4.27 3.50 -4.95
CA LEU A 39 5.07 2.63 -5.81
C LEU A 39 6.22 3.37 -6.50
N SER A 40 6.42 4.64 -6.17
CA SER A 40 7.48 5.46 -6.73
C SER A 40 8.82 5.25 -6.00
N ASP A 41 9.88 5.88 -6.53
CA ASP A 41 11.20 5.85 -5.90
C ASP A 41 11.39 6.97 -4.89
N GLU A 42 10.37 7.78 -4.64
CA GLU A 42 10.41 8.87 -3.67
C GLU A 42 10.53 8.30 -2.27
N LYS A 43 11.71 8.37 -1.67
CA LYS A 43 11.96 7.84 -0.33
C LYS A 43 10.95 8.43 0.65
N VAL A 44 10.85 8.36 1.75
CA VAL A 44 9.92 8.91 2.75
C VAL A 44 8.46 9.02 2.27
N LEU A 45 8.18 9.75 1.18
CA LEU A 45 6.80 9.91 0.68
C LEU A 45 6.19 8.58 0.28
N SER A 46 6.95 7.74 -0.43
CA SER A 46 6.45 6.42 -0.82
C SER A 46 6.20 5.54 0.41
N TRP A 47 7.06 5.62 1.41
CA TRP A 47 6.88 4.84 2.65
C TRP A 47 5.60 5.27 3.37
N HIS A 48 5.40 6.58 3.51
CA HIS A 48 4.19 7.11 4.17
C HIS A 48 2.94 6.76 3.38
N ALA A 49 3.02 6.83 2.05
CA ALA A 49 1.91 6.43 1.20
C ALA A 49 1.58 4.94 1.36
N CYS A 50 2.59 4.08 1.47
CA CYS A 50 2.38 2.66 1.73
C CYS A 50 1.69 2.43 3.08
N TRP A 51 2.05 3.20 4.11
CA TRP A 51 1.39 3.10 5.41
C TRP A 51 -0.09 3.48 5.30
N VAL A 52 -0.42 4.49 4.49
CA VAL A 52 -1.81 4.87 4.25
C VAL A 52 -2.56 3.75 3.51
N ILE A 53 -1.92 3.13 2.52
CA ILE A 53 -2.51 2.00 1.80
C ILE A 53 -2.83 0.86 2.77
N GLU A 54 -1.91 0.52 3.67
CA GLU A 54 -2.15 -0.49 4.69
C GLU A 54 -3.34 -0.13 5.56
N ARG A 55 -3.46 1.15 5.94
CA ARG A 55 -4.61 1.61 6.72
C ARG A 55 -5.92 1.47 5.97
N ILE A 56 -5.93 1.81 4.69
CA ILE A 56 -7.12 1.63 3.84
C ILE A 56 -7.49 0.15 3.76
N ALA A 57 -6.49 -0.72 3.63
CA ALA A 57 -6.74 -2.17 3.59
C ALA A 57 -7.41 -2.66 4.87
N ARG A 58 -7.06 -2.09 6.01
CA ARG A 58 -7.69 -2.44 7.30
C ARG A 58 -9.10 -1.88 7.41
N MET A 59 -9.38 -0.75 6.79
CA MET A 59 -10.67 -0.07 6.89
C MET A 59 -11.66 -0.55 5.83
N GLU A 60 -11.24 -0.54 4.56
CA GLU A 60 -12.08 -0.94 3.43
C GLU A 60 -11.24 -1.57 2.33
N LYS A 61 -10.91 -2.84 2.52
CA LYS A 61 -10.06 -3.57 1.59
C LYS A 61 -10.60 -3.58 0.15
N ASN A 62 -11.91 -3.53 -0.01
CA ASN A 62 -12.53 -3.57 -1.34
C ASN A 62 -12.17 -2.37 -2.22
N LYS A 63 -11.80 -1.25 -1.60
CA LYS A 63 -11.35 -0.08 -2.34
C LYS A 63 -10.03 -0.31 -3.07
N LEU A 64 -9.25 -1.27 -2.61
CA LEU A 64 -7.95 -1.58 -3.18
C LEU A 64 -8.01 -2.69 -4.24
N THR A 65 -9.16 -3.36 -4.39
CA THR A 65 -9.32 -4.42 -5.38
C THR A 65 -8.88 -4.01 -6.79
N PRO A 66 -9.25 -2.81 -7.30
CA PRO A 66 -8.81 -2.40 -8.64
C PRO A 66 -7.30 -2.27 -8.81
N TYR A 67 -6.56 -2.17 -7.71
CA TYR A 67 -5.11 -1.96 -7.74
C TYR A 67 -4.31 -3.22 -7.49
N VAL A 68 -4.99 -4.34 -7.22
CA VAL A 68 -4.32 -5.60 -6.85
C VAL A 68 -3.30 -6.03 -7.91
N ASP A 69 -3.69 -6.03 -9.18
CA ASP A 69 -2.80 -6.45 -10.25
C ASP A 69 -1.56 -5.57 -10.33
N LEU A 70 -1.73 -4.26 -10.17
CA LEU A 70 -0.61 -3.33 -10.18
C LEU A 70 0.33 -3.56 -9.00
N LEU A 71 -0.23 -3.76 -7.80
CA LEU A 71 0.57 -4.04 -6.61
C LEU A 71 1.36 -5.34 -6.77
N ILE A 72 0.71 -6.35 -7.33
CA ILE A 72 1.33 -7.65 -7.62
C ILE A 72 2.51 -7.49 -8.57
N GLN A 73 2.31 -6.78 -9.67
CA GLN A 73 3.34 -6.60 -10.68
C GLN A 73 4.52 -5.78 -10.16
N THR A 74 4.25 -4.86 -9.24
CA THR A 74 5.28 -3.94 -8.73
C THR A 74 6.04 -4.54 -7.55
N LEU A 75 5.43 -5.44 -6.79
CA LEU A 75 6.01 -5.98 -5.57
C LEU A 75 7.44 -6.52 -5.76
N PRO A 76 7.75 -7.32 -6.80
CA PRO A 76 9.12 -7.82 -6.98
C PRO A 76 10.14 -6.72 -7.26
N LYS A 77 9.69 -5.54 -7.67
CA LYS A 77 10.56 -4.41 -7.98
C LYS A 77 10.84 -3.53 -6.77
N LEU A 78 10.05 -3.68 -5.71
CA LEU A 78 10.24 -2.89 -4.51
C LEU A 78 11.45 -3.40 -3.73
N LYS A 79 12.27 -2.46 -3.25
CA LYS A 79 13.52 -2.80 -2.57
C LYS A 79 13.52 -2.45 -1.09
N HIS A 80 12.63 -1.56 -0.68
CA HIS A 80 12.67 -1.03 0.68
C HIS A 80 11.61 -1.71 1.55
N PRO A 81 11.98 -2.18 2.76
CA PRO A 81 11.03 -2.84 3.66
C PRO A 81 9.80 -1.99 4.00
N SER A 82 9.97 -0.66 4.06
CA SER A 82 8.86 0.24 4.36
C SER A 82 7.81 0.29 3.25
N GLN A 83 8.16 -0.16 2.04
CA GLN A 83 7.20 -0.33 0.94
C GLN A 83 6.72 -1.77 0.87
N ILE A 84 7.63 -2.72 0.94
CA ILE A 84 7.34 -4.14 0.76
C ILE A 84 6.34 -4.63 1.80
N ARG A 85 6.57 -4.33 3.06
CA ARG A 85 5.76 -4.83 4.16
C ARG A 85 4.30 -4.38 4.12
N PRO A 86 3.99 -3.07 3.97
CA PRO A 86 2.60 -2.65 3.85
C PRO A 86 1.90 -3.22 2.63
N ILE A 87 2.61 -3.36 1.50
CA ILE A 87 2.02 -3.91 0.28
C ILE A 87 1.75 -5.40 0.46
N LEU A 88 2.67 -6.16 1.07
CA LEU A 88 2.42 -7.56 1.39
C LEU A 88 1.21 -7.73 2.29
N PHE A 89 1.11 -6.91 3.33
CA PHE A 89 -0.05 -6.94 4.22
C PHE A 89 -1.33 -6.69 3.44
N THR A 90 -1.33 -5.67 2.58
CA THR A 90 -2.49 -5.34 1.76
C THR A 90 -2.91 -6.52 0.89
N LEU A 91 -1.95 -7.18 0.25
CA LEU A 91 -2.24 -8.33 -0.61
C LEU A 91 -2.76 -9.53 0.17
N THR A 92 -2.41 -9.66 1.47
CA THR A 92 -2.93 -10.76 2.27
C THR A 92 -4.37 -10.53 2.72
N VAL A 93 -4.81 -9.29 2.86
CA VAL A 93 -6.18 -9.00 3.30
C VAL A 93 -7.15 -8.78 2.15
N VAL A 94 -6.66 -8.33 1.00
CA VAL A 94 -7.48 -8.20 -0.20
C VAL A 94 -7.60 -9.57 -0.84
N GLU A 95 -8.82 -9.92 -1.30
CA GLU A 95 -9.03 -11.21 -1.93
C GLU A 95 -8.29 -11.28 -3.27
N ILE A 96 -7.28 -12.15 -3.34
CA ILE A 96 -6.53 -12.41 -4.56
C ILE A 96 -7.13 -13.65 -5.22
N ASP A 97 -7.22 -13.64 -6.55
CA ASP A 97 -7.61 -14.82 -7.29
C ASP A 97 -6.48 -15.84 -7.19
N CYS A 98 -6.63 -16.81 -6.29
CA CYS A 98 -5.61 -17.80 -6.01
C CYS A 98 -5.33 -18.73 -7.20
N GLU A 99 -6.31 -18.96 -8.05
CA GLU A 99 -6.11 -19.83 -9.21
C GLU A 99 -5.15 -19.22 -10.23
N ASN A 100 -5.25 -17.90 -10.41
CA ASN A 100 -4.43 -17.19 -11.39
C ASN A 100 -3.12 -16.65 -10.81
N ASN A 101 -2.99 -16.61 -9.50
CA ASN A 101 -1.88 -15.97 -8.83
C ASN A 101 -1.19 -16.85 -7.78
N LEU A 102 -1.19 -18.17 -7.98
CA LEU A 102 -0.58 -19.11 -7.03
C LEU A 102 0.91 -18.81 -6.79
N ASP A 103 1.66 -18.59 -7.89
CA ASP A 103 3.09 -18.31 -7.79
C ASP A 103 3.34 -17.03 -6.98
N LEU A 104 2.49 -16.05 -7.16
CA LEU A 104 2.61 -14.80 -6.44
C LEU A 104 2.22 -14.95 -4.98
N LEU A 105 1.17 -15.73 -4.70
CA LEU A 105 0.79 -16.00 -3.33
C LEU A 105 1.93 -16.70 -2.60
N ASP A 106 2.57 -17.68 -3.24
CA ASP A 106 3.74 -18.36 -2.68
C ASP A 106 4.88 -17.36 -2.45
N TYR A 107 5.12 -16.47 -3.39
CA TYR A 107 6.13 -15.43 -3.24
C TYR A 107 5.84 -14.55 -2.02
N CYS A 108 4.60 -14.12 -1.87
CA CYS A 108 4.20 -13.28 -0.73
C CYS A 108 4.38 -14.00 0.59
N ILE A 109 3.98 -15.28 0.65
CA ILE A 109 4.12 -16.08 1.86
C ILE A 109 5.58 -16.28 2.22
N GLU A 110 6.43 -16.61 1.25
CA GLU A 110 7.87 -16.77 1.49
C GLU A 110 8.50 -15.47 1.97
N ARG A 111 8.10 -14.36 1.35
CA ARG A 111 8.62 -13.05 1.73
C ARG A 111 8.27 -12.72 3.17
N LEU A 112 7.04 -12.99 3.57
CA LEU A 112 6.59 -12.77 4.94
C LEU A 112 7.33 -13.66 5.94
N LYS A 113 7.67 -14.88 5.55
CA LYS A 113 8.41 -15.79 6.42
C LYS A 113 9.88 -15.40 6.56
N ASN A 114 10.50 -14.94 5.47
CA ASN A 114 11.94 -14.69 5.43
C ASN A 114 12.31 -13.31 5.94
N GLU A 115 11.43 -12.33 5.79
CA GLU A 115 11.69 -10.99 6.27
C GLU A 115 11.10 -10.81 7.66
N ARG A 116 11.98 -10.80 8.64
CA ARG A 116 11.57 -10.59 10.02
C ARG A 116 11.61 -9.12 10.34
N TYR A 117 10.44 -8.57 10.64
CA TYR A 117 10.33 -7.19 11.06
C TYR A 117 10.13 -7.15 12.57
N PRO A 118 10.97 -6.42 13.28
CA PRO A 118 10.73 -6.23 14.71
C PRO A 118 9.47 -5.37 14.89
N TYR A 119 8.65 -5.81 15.79
CA TYR A 119 7.44 -5.08 16.15
C TYR A 119 7.58 -4.54 17.54
#